data_8902808bc557b24f371dd7ef664e643d
#
_entry.id   8902808bc557b24f371dd7ef664e643d
#
_cell.length_a   1.000
_cell.length_b   1.000
_cell.length_c   1.000
_cell.angle_alpha   90.00
_cell.angle_beta   90.00
_cell.angle_gamma   90.00
#
_symmetry.space_group_name_H-M   'P 1'
#
loop_
_entity.id
_entity.type
_entity.pdbx_description
1 polymer ?
#
loop_
_entity_poly.entity_id
_entity_poly.type
_entity_poly.pdbx_seq_one_letter_code
_entity_poly.pdbx_strand_id
1 'polypeptide(L)'
;MADIVNVHSLPSDLPIPLDDGSTSHLLGLSMPSVTLAATNGVNVDLGALSGLNVLYFYPRTGRPNEPLPEGWDALPGARGCTPQSCAFRDHFAELQALGVTAIYGIST
;
A
#
# COMPACT_ATOMS: atom_id res chain seq x y z
N MET A 1 -1.90 -26.26 -17.71
CA MET A 1 -1.76 -26.22 -16.24
C MET A 1 -1.74 -24.76 -15.82
N ALA A 2 -2.65 -24.38 -14.98
CA ALA A 2 -2.63 -22.98 -14.50
C ALA A 2 -1.39 -22.76 -13.64
N ASP A 3 -0.65 -21.70 -13.92
CA ASP A 3 0.49 -21.32 -13.09
C ASP A 3 0.00 -20.90 -11.71
N ILE A 4 0.65 -21.42 -10.68
CA ILE A 4 0.41 -20.96 -9.32
C ILE A 4 1.00 -19.57 -9.21
N VAL A 5 0.12 -18.58 -9.02
CA VAL A 5 0.53 -17.20 -8.82
C VAL A 5 1.04 -17.04 -7.39
N ASN A 6 2.32 -16.70 -7.26
CA ASN A 6 2.86 -16.32 -5.97
C ASN A 6 2.56 -14.84 -5.72
N VAL A 7 1.55 -14.57 -4.88
CA VAL A 7 1.13 -13.21 -4.56
C VAL A 7 2.14 -12.44 -3.68
N HIS A 8 3.17 -13.13 -3.19
CA HIS A 8 4.21 -12.53 -2.36
C HIS A 8 5.48 -12.15 -3.13
N SER A 9 5.52 -12.43 -4.43
CA SER A 9 6.68 -12.10 -5.26
C SER A 9 6.27 -11.33 -6.51
N LEU A 10 7.16 -10.48 -6.97
CA LEU A 10 6.97 -9.69 -8.19
C LEU A 10 7.76 -10.30 -9.35
N PRO A 11 7.24 -10.23 -10.59
CA PRO A 11 8.02 -10.56 -11.77
C PRO A 11 9.30 -9.71 -11.86
N SER A 12 10.37 -10.30 -12.37
CA SER A 12 11.66 -9.60 -12.49
C SER A 12 11.72 -8.62 -13.68
N ASP A 13 10.75 -8.71 -14.59
CA ASP A 13 10.69 -7.95 -15.84
C ASP A 13 9.71 -6.76 -15.78
N LEU A 14 9.33 -6.34 -14.59
CA LEU A 14 8.45 -5.18 -14.44
C LEU A 14 9.11 -3.90 -14.96
N PRO A 15 8.34 -3.04 -15.67
CA PRO A 15 8.84 -1.73 -16.06
C PRO A 15 9.27 -0.92 -14.82
N ILE A 16 10.38 -0.21 -14.95
CA ILE A 16 10.85 0.70 -13.91
C ILE A 16 10.15 2.04 -14.14
N PRO A 17 9.35 2.53 -13.17
CA PRO A 17 8.71 3.84 -13.29
C PRO A 17 9.75 4.96 -13.37
N LEU A 18 9.49 5.95 -14.20
CA LEU A 18 10.28 7.16 -14.24
C LEU A 18 9.64 8.21 -13.32
N ASP A 19 10.46 8.88 -12.52
CA ASP A 19 10.01 10.00 -11.72
C ASP A 19 9.78 11.19 -12.65
N ASP A 20 8.52 11.57 -12.83
CA ASP A 20 8.12 12.71 -13.64
C ASP A 20 8.02 14.04 -12.84
N GLY A 21 8.34 13.99 -11.54
CA GLY A 21 8.27 15.15 -10.67
C GLY A 21 6.86 15.59 -10.29
N SER A 22 5.82 14.87 -10.68
CA SER A 22 4.43 15.31 -10.48
C SER A 22 4.01 15.38 -9.02
N THR A 23 4.71 14.71 -8.11
CA THR A 23 4.45 14.74 -6.66
C THR A 23 5.43 15.59 -5.86
N SER A 24 6.37 16.23 -6.51
CA SER A 24 7.43 17.02 -5.84
C SER A 24 6.88 18.13 -4.95
N HIS A 25 5.70 18.67 -5.28
CA HIS A 25 5.03 19.71 -4.52
C HIS A 25 4.45 19.22 -3.19
N LEU A 26 4.35 17.91 -2.97
CA LEU A 26 3.73 17.35 -1.76
C LEU A 26 4.64 17.43 -0.54
N LEU A 27 5.95 17.43 -0.76
CA LEU A 27 6.90 17.52 0.35
C LEU A 27 6.72 18.83 1.13
N GLY A 28 6.51 18.70 2.43
CA GLY A 28 6.31 19.85 3.31
C GLY A 28 4.87 20.36 3.38
N LEU A 29 3.94 19.81 2.59
CA LEU A 29 2.53 20.17 2.69
C LEU A 29 1.89 19.49 3.91
N SER A 30 0.94 20.21 4.52
CA SER A 30 0.11 19.62 5.57
C SER A 30 -0.87 18.61 4.98
N MET A 31 -1.05 17.48 5.66
CA MET A 31 -2.06 16.50 5.29
C MET A 31 -3.46 17.12 5.43
N PRO A 32 -4.30 17.07 4.39
CA PRO A 32 -5.66 17.58 4.50
C PRO A 32 -6.49 16.75 5.48
N SER A 33 -7.52 17.38 6.06
CA SER A 33 -8.48 16.67 6.90
C SER A 33 -9.38 15.80 6.02
N VAL A 34 -9.11 14.51 6.02
CA VAL A 34 -9.89 13.49 5.32
C VAL A 34 -10.18 12.38 6.30
N THR A 35 -11.45 12.10 6.53
CA THR A 35 -11.87 11.03 7.44
C THR A 35 -12.21 9.79 6.67
N LEU A 36 -11.56 8.69 6.99
CA LEU A 36 -11.77 7.38 6.38
C LEU A 36 -12.19 6.37 7.45
N ALA A 37 -13.08 5.45 7.05
CA ALA A 37 -13.47 4.35 7.91
C ALA A 37 -12.37 3.28 7.92
N ALA A 38 -11.91 2.93 9.12
CA ALA A 38 -10.93 1.86 9.28
C ALA A 38 -11.60 0.49 9.41
N THR A 39 -10.84 -0.55 9.17
CA THR A 39 -11.34 -1.95 9.25
C THR A 39 -11.73 -2.37 10.67
N ASN A 40 -11.27 -1.66 11.69
CA ASN A 40 -11.67 -1.89 13.08
C ASN A 40 -12.95 -1.15 13.50
N GLY A 41 -13.63 -0.47 12.56
CA GLY A 41 -14.86 0.27 12.82
C GLY A 41 -14.68 1.69 13.34
N VAL A 42 -13.45 2.15 13.51
CA VAL A 42 -13.14 3.52 13.95
C VAL A 42 -12.88 4.41 12.75
N ASN A 43 -13.36 5.64 12.78
CA ASN A 43 -13.03 6.63 11.77
C ASN A 43 -11.66 7.26 12.08
N VAL A 44 -10.85 7.43 11.04
CA VAL A 44 -9.53 8.03 11.13
C VAL A 44 -9.49 9.29 10.28
N ASP A 45 -9.19 10.42 10.93
CA ASP A 45 -8.90 11.68 10.23
C ASP A 45 -7.40 11.76 9.95
N LEU A 46 -7.02 11.67 8.69
CA LEU A 46 -5.62 11.68 8.28
C LEU A 46 -4.92 12.99 8.64
N GLY A 47 -5.65 14.10 8.65
CA GLY A 47 -5.10 15.41 9.03
C GLY A 47 -4.88 15.60 10.53
N ALA A 48 -5.48 14.73 11.36
CA ALA A 48 -5.37 14.81 12.82
C ALA A 48 -4.37 13.82 13.41
N LEU A 49 -3.68 13.04 12.60
CA LEU A 49 -2.68 12.08 13.07
C LEU A 49 -1.49 12.82 13.69
N SER A 50 -1.03 12.35 14.84
CA SER A 50 0.14 12.90 15.52
C SER A 50 1.33 11.95 15.41
N GLY A 51 2.54 12.51 15.50
CA GLY A 51 3.76 11.75 15.38
C GLY A 51 4.13 11.42 13.92
N LEU A 52 5.01 10.45 13.76
CA LEU A 52 5.45 9.98 12.45
C LEU A 52 4.58 8.81 12.00
N ASN A 53 3.81 9.00 10.95
CA ASN A 53 2.89 8.00 10.42
C ASN A 53 3.29 7.62 9.00
N VAL A 54 3.16 6.34 8.68
CA VAL A 54 3.35 5.82 7.33
C VAL A 54 1.99 5.52 6.74
N LEU A 55 1.70 6.10 5.59
CA LEU A 55 0.49 5.82 4.82
C LEU A 55 0.92 5.20 3.50
N TYR A 56 0.45 4.00 3.20
CA TYR A 56 0.67 3.39 1.89
C TYR A 56 -0.66 3.15 1.20
N PHE A 57 -0.68 3.38 -0.10
CA PHE A 57 -1.90 3.33 -0.90
C PHE A 57 -1.82 2.17 -1.88
N TYR A 58 -2.89 1.42 -2.00
CA TYR A 58 -2.95 0.30 -2.92
C TYR A 58 -4.38 0.11 -3.44
N PRO A 59 -4.53 -0.30 -4.71
CA PRO A 59 -5.88 -0.50 -5.26
C PRO A 59 -6.51 -1.79 -4.75
N ARG A 60 -5.72 -2.86 -4.56
CA ARG A 60 -6.25 -4.17 -4.19
C ARG A 60 -5.15 -5.12 -3.72
N THR A 61 -5.45 -5.91 -2.69
CA THR A 61 -4.64 -7.09 -2.34
C THR A 61 -5.32 -8.37 -2.85
N GLY A 62 -4.51 -9.39 -3.15
CA GLY A 62 -5.02 -10.73 -3.45
C GLY A 62 -5.51 -11.43 -2.17
N ARG A 63 -6.57 -12.21 -2.30
CA ARG A 63 -7.08 -13.10 -1.24
C ARG A 63 -6.89 -14.55 -1.64
N PRO A 64 -6.51 -15.43 -0.70
CA PRO A 64 -6.45 -16.87 -0.98
C PRO A 64 -7.83 -17.36 -1.48
N ASN A 65 -7.81 -18.22 -2.50
CA ASN A 65 -9.01 -18.86 -3.07
C ASN A 65 -10.01 -17.89 -3.72
N GLU A 66 -9.68 -16.63 -3.94
CA GLU A 66 -10.51 -15.70 -4.70
C GLU A 66 -9.87 -15.42 -6.07
N PRO A 67 -10.66 -15.43 -7.15
CA PRO A 67 -10.16 -15.07 -8.47
C PRO A 67 -9.84 -13.58 -8.53
N LEU A 68 -8.80 -13.24 -9.29
CA LEU A 68 -8.49 -11.85 -9.60
C LEU A 68 -9.48 -11.32 -10.66
N PRO A 69 -9.70 -9.99 -10.73
CA PRO A 69 -10.48 -9.41 -11.81
C PRO A 69 -9.90 -9.78 -13.18
N GLU A 70 -10.78 -9.93 -14.17
CA GLU A 70 -10.36 -10.20 -15.53
C GLU A 70 -9.38 -9.14 -16.03
N GLY A 71 -8.28 -9.59 -16.65
CA GLY A 71 -7.24 -8.70 -17.17
C GLY A 71 -6.31 -8.09 -16.10
N TRP A 72 -6.53 -8.38 -14.82
CA TRP A 72 -5.70 -7.82 -13.73
C TRP A 72 -4.22 -8.16 -13.90
N ASP A 73 -3.91 -9.42 -14.20
CA ASP A 73 -2.53 -9.88 -14.34
C ASP A 73 -1.81 -9.35 -15.58
N ALA A 74 -2.56 -8.85 -16.56
CA ALA A 74 -2.00 -8.22 -17.75
C ALA A 74 -1.46 -6.81 -17.47
N LEU A 75 -1.83 -6.20 -16.34
CA LEU A 75 -1.36 -4.89 -15.96
C LEU A 75 0.01 -4.98 -15.27
N PRO A 76 1.03 -4.26 -15.75
CA PRO A 76 2.34 -4.27 -15.11
C PRO A 76 2.23 -3.83 -13.65
N GLY A 77 2.78 -4.65 -12.74
CA GLY A 77 2.79 -4.34 -11.31
C GLY A 77 1.48 -4.57 -10.56
N ALA A 78 0.43 -5.06 -11.22
CA ALA A 78 -0.88 -5.26 -10.61
C ALA A 78 -0.87 -6.17 -9.37
N ARG A 79 0.08 -7.10 -9.27
CA ARG A 79 0.25 -8.02 -8.13
C ARG A 79 1.08 -7.42 -6.99
N GLY A 80 1.55 -6.19 -7.12
CA GLY A 80 2.45 -5.57 -6.15
C GLY A 80 1.82 -5.25 -4.80
N CYS A 81 0.49 -5.14 -4.72
CA CYS A 81 -0.20 -4.70 -3.50
C CYS A 81 -0.02 -5.67 -2.33
N THR A 82 -0.10 -6.97 -2.57
CA THR A 82 0.06 -7.98 -1.51
C THR A 82 1.49 -8.01 -0.96
N PRO A 83 2.56 -8.12 -1.79
CA PRO A 83 3.93 -8.03 -1.27
C PRO A 83 4.22 -6.73 -0.54
N GLN A 84 3.72 -5.60 -1.03
CA GLN A 84 3.88 -4.30 -0.38
C GLN A 84 3.24 -4.30 1.02
N SER A 85 1.99 -4.72 1.13
CA SER A 85 1.27 -4.75 2.40
C SER A 85 1.93 -5.72 3.39
N CYS A 86 2.35 -6.89 2.92
CA CYS A 86 3.07 -7.87 3.74
C CYS A 86 4.42 -7.33 4.22
N ALA A 87 5.14 -6.59 3.39
CA ALA A 87 6.41 -5.98 3.78
C ALA A 87 6.22 -4.98 4.93
N PHE A 88 5.20 -4.12 4.87
CA PHE A 88 4.91 -3.20 5.97
C PHE A 88 4.52 -3.95 7.26
N ARG A 89 3.72 -5.00 7.14
CA ARG A 89 3.36 -5.84 8.29
C ARG A 89 4.59 -6.49 8.93
N ASP A 90 5.45 -7.08 8.10
CA ASP A 90 6.61 -7.85 8.56
C ASP A 90 7.69 -6.95 9.18
N HIS A 91 7.79 -5.70 8.75
CA HIS A 91 8.77 -4.72 9.24
C HIS A 91 8.19 -3.70 10.24
N PHE A 92 6.97 -3.93 10.72
CA PHE A 92 6.30 -2.97 11.60
C PHE A 92 7.09 -2.67 12.88
N ALA A 93 7.60 -3.71 13.55
CA ALA A 93 8.39 -3.53 14.76
C ALA A 93 9.68 -2.74 14.52
N GLU A 94 10.34 -2.97 13.39
CA GLU A 94 11.55 -2.23 13.00
C GLU A 94 11.23 -0.75 12.74
N LEU A 95 10.13 -0.47 12.07
CA LEU A 95 9.68 0.90 11.82
C LEU A 95 9.29 1.61 13.10
N GLN A 96 8.64 0.93 14.05
CA GLN A 96 8.36 1.48 15.36
C GLN A 96 9.64 1.84 16.13
N ALA A 97 10.67 1.01 16.03
CA ALA A 97 11.97 1.28 16.65
C ALA A 97 12.64 2.53 16.05
N LEU A 98 12.33 2.87 14.79
CA LEU A 98 12.80 4.09 14.13
C LEU A 98 11.93 5.32 14.42
N GLY A 99 10.89 5.19 15.23
CA GLY A 99 10.04 6.31 15.65
C GLY A 99 8.68 6.39 14.96
N VAL A 100 8.32 5.40 14.15
CA VAL A 100 6.99 5.37 13.49
C VAL A 100 5.91 5.08 14.55
N THR A 101 4.92 5.95 14.63
CA THR A 101 3.80 5.81 15.55
C THR A 101 2.77 4.80 15.05
N ALA A 102 2.42 4.89 13.78
CA ALA A 102 1.44 3.99 13.17
C ALA A 102 1.66 3.86 11.67
N ILE A 103 1.16 2.77 11.12
CA ILE A 103 1.16 2.48 9.68
C ILE A 103 -0.28 2.20 9.27
N TYR A 104 -0.73 2.86 8.20
CA TYR A 104 -2.06 2.67 7.64
C TYR A 104 -1.96 2.25 6.18
N GLY A 105 -2.62 1.15 5.83
CA GLY A 105 -2.87 0.79 4.44
C GLY A 105 -4.21 1.40 4.00
N ILE A 106 -4.22 2.13 2.90
CA ILE A 106 -5.40 2.81 2.38
C ILE A 106 -5.75 2.22 1.02
N SER A 107 -6.99 1.77 0.92
CA SER A 107 -7.51 1.14 -0.29
C SER A 107 -8.93 1.59 -0.58
N THR A 108 -9.37 1.35 -1.80
CA THR A 108 -10.76 1.60 -2.23
C THR A 108 -11.68 0.43 -1.90
#